data_6e498f78e6842113a4cc63f4ced136e1
#
_entry.id   6e498f78e6842113a4cc63f4ced136e1
#
_cell.length_a   1.000
_cell.length_b   1.000
_cell.length_c   1.000
_cell.angle_alpha   90.00
_cell.angle_beta   90.00
_cell.angle_gamma   90.00
#
_symmetry.space_group_name_H-M   'P 1'
#
loop_
_entity.id
_entity.type
_entity.pdbx_description
1 polymer ?
#
loop_
_entity_poly.entity_id
_entity_poly.type
_entity_poly.pdbx_seq_one_letter_code
_entity_poly.pdbx_strand_id
1 'polypeptide(L)'
;MLDVRYKNKKLQKICTDAETARASYGNEMARKLHLRIDQLEAADSIQELILNHIGRCHGLSGNRQGQYAMDLAQPYRLIFKEVGSGIQIVMVMEIVDYH
;
A
#
# COMPACT_ATOMS: atom_id res chain seq x y z
N MET A 1 14.33 -3.45 5.47
CA MET A 1 13.42 -2.55 4.73
C MET A 1 12.83 -3.30 3.54
N LEU A 2 11.56 -3.10 3.29
CA LEU A 2 10.92 -3.71 2.12
C LEU A 2 11.27 -2.92 0.87
N ASP A 3 11.47 -3.65 -0.22
CA ASP A 3 11.66 -3.05 -1.55
C ASP A 3 10.26 -2.88 -2.16
N VAL A 4 9.77 -1.66 -2.21
CA VAL A 4 8.40 -1.36 -2.67
C VAL A 4 8.41 -1.04 -4.16
N ARG A 5 7.65 -1.81 -4.90
CA ARG A 5 7.48 -1.63 -6.34
C ARG A 5 6.00 -1.43 -6.66
N TYR A 6 5.72 -1.04 -7.89
CA TYR A 6 4.37 -0.66 -8.31
C TYR A 6 3.98 -1.41 -9.57
N LYS A 7 2.70 -1.76 -9.67
CA LYS A 7 2.18 -2.52 -10.79
C LYS A 7 2.35 -1.79 -12.12
N ASN A 8 2.21 -0.46 -12.12
CA ASN A 8 2.36 0.34 -13.33
C ASN A 8 2.85 1.75 -12.99
N LYS A 9 3.22 2.51 -14.02
CA LYS A 9 3.79 3.85 -13.83
C LYS A 9 2.79 4.86 -13.29
N LYS A 10 1.53 4.74 -13.66
CA LYS A 10 0.48 5.64 -13.16
C LYS A 10 0.35 5.51 -11.65
N LEU A 11 0.27 4.28 -11.16
CA LEU A 11 0.18 4.01 -9.73
C LEU A 11 1.44 4.46 -9.00
N GLN A 12 2.60 4.20 -9.56
CA GLN A 12 3.87 4.66 -9.00
C GLN A 12 3.87 6.17 -8.81
N LYS A 13 3.44 6.90 -9.83
CA LYS A 13 3.44 8.36 -9.77
C LYS A 13 2.48 8.87 -8.70
N ILE A 14 1.30 8.28 -8.58
CA ILE A 14 0.35 8.64 -7.52
C ILE A 14 0.96 8.40 -6.14
N CYS A 15 1.63 7.27 -5.96
CA CYS A 15 2.18 6.88 -4.65
C CYS A 15 3.46 7.64 -4.27
N THR A 16 4.19 8.19 -5.24
CA THR A 16 5.51 8.79 -5.00
C THR A 16 5.57 10.28 -5.25
N ASP A 17 4.55 10.87 -5.88
CA ASP A 17 4.53 12.31 -6.18
C ASP A 17 3.33 12.97 -5.52
N ALA A 18 3.61 13.88 -4.57
CA ALA A 18 2.58 14.53 -3.76
C ALA A 18 1.57 15.31 -4.61
N GLU A 19 2.03 15.99 -5.64
CA GLU A 19 1.13 16.77 -6.51
C GLU A 19 0.17 15.87 -7.27
N THR A 20 0.68 14.76 -7.80
CA THR A 20 -0.15 13.80 -8.53
C THR A 20 -1.20 13.17 -7.61
N ALA A 21 -0.80 12.77 -6.40
CA ALA A 21 -1.73 12.21 -5.42
C ALA A 21 -2.80 13.21 -5.04
N ARG A 22 -2.41 14.45 -4.80
CA ARG A 22 -3.33 15.52 -4.42
C ARG A 22 -4.34 15.82 -5.51
N ALA A 23 -3.87 15.87 -6.76
CA ALA A 23 -4.75 16.12 -7.91
C ALA A 23 -5.76 14.97 -8.10
N SER A 24 -5.35 13.74 -7.81
CA SER A 24 -6.19 12.56 -8.02
C SER A 24 -7.18 12.32 -6.88
N TYR A 25 -6.78 12.60 -5.62
CA TYR A 25 -7.54 12.16 -4.45
C TYR A 25 -7.76 13.24 -3.39
N GLY A 26 -7.15 14.42 -3.55
CA GLY A 26 -7.23 15.47 -2.54
C GLY A 26 -6.15 15.37 -1.47
N ASN A 27 -6.05 16.40 -0.64
CA ASN A 27 -4.95 16.55 0.34
C ASN A 27 -4.93 15.47 1.40
N GLU A 28 -6.10 15.15 1.98
CA GLU A 28 -6.18 14.20 3.08
C GLU A 28 -5.73 12.80 2.63
N MET A 29 -6.27 12.37 1.49
CA MET A 29 -5.92 11.06 0.94
C MET A 29 -4.46 11.01 0.54
N ALA A 30 -3.93 12.08 -0.07
CA ALA A 30 -2.54 12.15 -0.49
C ALA A 30 -1.59 12.00 0.70
N ARG A 31 -1.86 12.68 1.81
CA ARG A 31 -1.05 12.55 3.02
C ARG A 31 -1.09 11.14 3.59
N LYS A 32 -2.28 10.56 3.67
CA LYS A 32 -2.44 9.21 4.21
C LYS A 32 -1.73 8.19 3.32
N LEU A 33 -1.85 8.34 2.01
CA LEU A 33 -1.20 7.45 1.06
C LEU A 33 0.31 7.48 1.23
N HIS A 34 0.90 8.65 1.29
CA HIS A 34 2.36 8.77 1.43
C HIS A 34 2.84 8.26 2.79
N LEU A 35 2.04 8.47 3.85
CA LEU A 35 2.34 7.89 5.15
C LEU A 35 2.41 6.36 5.06
N ARG A 36 1.42 5.74 4.42
CA ARG A 36 1.40 4.27 4.28
C ARG A 36 2.56 3.75 3.45
N ILE A 37 2.91 4.43 2.37
CA ILE A 37 4.06 4.04 1.55
C ILE A 37 5.35 4.13 2.38
N ASP A 38 5.53 5.20 3.14
CA ASP A 38 6.70 5.36 4.01
C ASP A 38 6.77 4.23 5.05
N GLN A 39 5.65 3.89 5.67
CA GLN A 39 5.57 2.80 6.64
C GLN A 39 5.88 1.44 6.00
N LEU A 40 5.38 1.23 4.79
CA LEU A 40 5.63 0.01 4.04
C LEU A 40 7.12 -0.12 3.72
N GLU A 41 7.75 0.95 3.27
CA GLU A 41 9.19 0.96 2.96
C GLU A 41 10.05 0.75 4.19
N ALA A 42 9.65 1.32 5.33
CA ALA A 42 10.41 1.23 6.57
C ALA A 42 10.31 -0.13 7.25
N ALA A 43 9.27 -0.90 6.96
CA ALA A 43 9.05 -2.20 7.60
C ALA A 43 10.08 -3.23 7.16
N ASP A 44 10.42 -4.14 8.05
CA ASP A 44 11.31 -5.25 7.72
C ASP A 44 10.56 -6.43 7.11
N SER A 45 9.25 -6.51 7.33
CA SER A 45 8.42 -7.58 6.78
C SER A 45 6.95 -7.17 6.82
N ILE A 46 6.13 -7.88 6.05
CA ILE A 46 4.67 -7.71 6.10
C ILE A 46 4.14 -8.15 7.47
N GLN A 47 4.72 -9.20 8.06
CA GLN A 47 4.34 -9.67 9.38
C GLN A 47 4.47 -8.57 10.44
N GLU A 48 5.53 -7.77 10.36
CA GLU A 48 5.73 -6.66 11.27
C GLU A 48 4.58 -5.65 11.19
N LEU A 49 4.13 -5.34 9.98
CA LEU A 49 3.00 -4.43 9.76
C LEU A 49 1.72 -4.98 10.39
N ILE A 50 1.49 -6.28 10.23
CA ILE A 50 0.30 -6.95 10.77
C ILE A 50 0.35 -6.97 12.30
N LEU A 51 1.48 -7.38 12.87
CA LEU A 51 1.63 -7.50 14.33
C LEU A 51 1.49 -6.14 15.03
N ASN A 52 1.97 -5.09 14.42
CA ASN A 52 1.91 -3.74 14.99
C ASN A 52 0.67 -2.97 14.58
N HIS A 53 -0.26 -3.60 13.87
CA HIS A 53 -1.53 -3.00 13.42
C HIS A 53 -1.32 -1.71 12.62
N ILE A 54 -0.25 -1.62 11.85
CA ILE A 54 0.03 -0.44 11.03
C ILE A 54 -1.02 -0.35 9.91
N GLY A 55 -1.81 0.73 9.96
CA GLY A 55 -2.88 0.91 8.98
C GLY A 55 -3.87 -0.23 8.93
N ARG A 56 -4.05 -0.97 10.02
CA ARG A 56 -4.86 -2.18 10.08
C ARG A 56 -4.47 -3.19 8.99
N CYS A 57 -3.16 -3.30 8.74
CA CYS A 57 -2.64 -4.22 7.73
C CYS A 57 -3.14 -5.64 7.99
N HIS A 58 -3.72 -6.25 6.97
CA HIS A 58 -4.23 -7.62 7.08
C HIS A 58 -4.23 -8.32 5.73
N GLY A 59 -4.16 -9.66 5.77
CA GLY A 59 -4.27 -10.49 4.57
C GLY A 59 -5.70 -10.54 4.06
N LEU A 60 -5.85 -10.68 2.76
CA LEU A 60 -7.15 -10.80 2.12
C LEU A 60 -7.44 -12.25 1.78
N SER A 61 -8.71 -12.57 1.52
CA SER A 61 -9.16 -13.92 1.22
C SER A 61 -9.93 -13.97 -0.10
N GLY A 62 -10.40 -15.15 -0.48
CA GLY A 62 -11.17 -15.36 -1.69
C GLY A 62 -10.34 -15.04 -2.93
N ASN A 63 -10.89 -14.24 -3.82
CA ASN A 63 -10.22 -13.87 -5.08
C ASN A 63 -8.93 -13.07 -4.87
N ARG A 64 -8.75 -12.51 -3.68
CA ARG A 64 -7.58 -11.70 -3.35
C ARG A 64 -6.61 -12.42 -2.42
N GLN A 65 -6.72 -13.72 -2.29
CA GLN A 65 -5.80 -14.49 -1.46
C GLN A 65 -4.35 -14.25 -1.92
N GLY A 66 -3.46 -14.02 -0.95
CA GLY A 66 -2.07 -13.66 -1.25
C GLY A 66 -1.83 -12.17 -1.32
N GLN A 67 -2.90 -11.37 -1.24
CA GLN A 67 -2.79 -9.92 -1.19
C GLN A 67 -3.07 -9.41 0.22
N TYR A 68 -2.67 -8.16 0.46
CA TYR A 68 -2.81 -7.49 1.75
C TYR A 68 -3.40 -6.11 1.55
N ALA A 69 -4.04 -5.59 2.58
CA ALA A 69 -4.63 -4.26 2.55
C ALA A 69 -4.14 -3.42 3.73
N MET A 70 -3.93 -2.13 3.48
CA MET A 70 -3.74 -1.12 4.51
C MET A 70 -4.74 0.00 4.31
N ASP A 71 -5.28 0.52 5.42
CA ASP A 71 -6.27 1.59 5.34
C ASP A 71 -5.61 2.90 4.89
N LEU A 72 -6.29 3.58 3.98
CA LEU A 72 -6.01 4.96 3.58
C LEU A 72 -7.11 5.85 4.16
N ALA A 73 -7.28 7.07 3.64
CA ALA A 73 -8.42 7.87 4.02
C ALA A 73 -9.70 7.17 3.53
N GLN A 74 -10.72 7.08 4.41
CA GLN A 74 -11.95 6.39 4.05
C GLN A 74 -12.57 6.96 2.78
N PRO A 75 -13.07 6.11 1.88
CA PRO A 75 -13.22 4.65 1.99
C PRO A 75 -12.09 3.86 1.32
N TYR A 76 -10.94 4.46 1.10
CA TYR A 76 -9.87 3.88 0.29
C TYR A 76 -8.96 2.94 1.07
N ARG A 77 -8.44 1.92 0.36
CA ARG A 77 -7.43 1.00 0.88
C ARG A 77 -6.34 0.77 -0.16
N LEU A 78 -5.12 0.60 0.33
CA LEU A 78 -3.96 0.26 -0.47
C LEU A 78 -3.82 -1.25 -0.51
N ILE A 79 -3.81 -1.82 -1.72
CA ILE A 79 -3.67 -3.27 -1.90
C ILE A 79 -2.26 -3.56 -2.41
N PHE A 80 -1.59 -4.50 -1.77
CA PHE A 80 -0.24 -4.90 -2.16
C PHE A 80 -0.07 -6.39 -1.97
N LYS A 81 0.99 -6.94 -2.56
CA LYS A 81 1.34 -8.35 -2.42
C LYS A 81 2.84 -8.53 -2.35
N GLU A 82 3.26 -9.64 -1.78
CA GLU A 82 4.65 -10.06 -1.79
C GLU A 82 4.98 -10.70 -3.13
N VAL A 83 6.14 -10.37 -3.72
CA VAL A 83 6.57 -10.97 -4.98
C VAL A 83 7.94 -11.58 -4.81
N GLY A 84 8.18 -12.69 -5.50
CA GLY A 84 9.42 -13.43 -5.38
C GLY A 84 9.47 -14.30 -4.14
N SER A 85 10.49 -15.14 -4.03
CA SER A 85 10.70 -15.99 -2.86
C SER A 85 12.00 -15.59 -2.19
N GLY A 86 11.94 -15.40 -0.87
CA GLY A 86 13.10 -15.13 -0.06
C GLY A 86 13.66 -13.71 -0.14
N ILE A 87 13.01 -12.83 -0.86
CA ILE A 87 13.38 -11.43 -0.96
C ILE A 87 12.20 -10.58 -0.50
N GLN A 88 12.50 -9.50 0.19
CA GLN A 88 11.48 -8.63 0.76
C GLN A 88 11.01 -7.59 -0.26
N ILE A 89 10.43 -8.07 -1.35
CA ILE A 89 9.88 -7.23 -2.40
C ILE A 89 8.36 -7.24 -2.28
N VAL A 90 7.79 -6.05 -2.26
CA VAL A 90 6.35 -5.84 -2.18
C VAL A 90 5.91 -5.05 -3.40
N MET A 91 4.87 -5.52 -4.07
CA MET A 91 4.30 -4.80 -5.20
C MET A 91 2.96 -4.18 -4.81
N VAL A 92 2.87 -2.86 -4.93
CA VAL A 92 1.61 -2.14 -4.76
C VAL A 92 0.76 -2.40 -6.00
N MET A 93 -0.43 -2.96 -5.80
CA MET A 93 -1.30 -3.42 -6.87
C MET A 93 -2.34 -2.40 -7.28
N GLU A 94 -3.00 -1.76 -6.31
CA GLU A 94 -4.06 -0.80 -6.61
C GLU A 94 -4.50 -0.06 -5.36
N ILE A 95 -5.20 1.03 -5.58
CA ILE A 95 -5.94 1.76 -4.55
C ILE A 95 -7.40 1.48 -4.82
N VAL A 96 -8.09 0.87 -3.85
CA VAL A 96 -9.49 0.48 -4.02
C VAL A 96 -10.39 1.30 -3.12
N ASP A 97 -11.62 1.50 -3.60
CA ASP A 97 -12.68 2.18 -2.89
C ASP A 97 -13.61 1.11 -2.31
N TYR A 98 -13.58 0.93 -1.00
CA TYR A 98 -14.44 -0.03 -0.31
C TYR A 98 -15.68 0.67 0.24
N HIS A 99 -16.69 0.66 -0.54
CA HIS A 99 -18.00 1.10 -0.09
C HIS A 99 -18.81 -0.03 0.48
#